data_d95f848eea4cf2c4db7e343ace0651e1
#
_entry.id   d95f848eea4cf2c4db7e343ace0651e1
#
_cell.length_a   1.000
_cell.length_b   1.000
_cell.length_c   1.000
_cell.angle_alpha   90.00
_cell.angle_beta   90.00
_cell.angle_gamma   90.00
#
_symmetry.space_group_name_H-M   'P 1'
#
loop_
_entity.id
_entity.type
_entity.pdbx_description
1 polymer ?
#
loop_
_entity_poly.entity_id
_entity_poly.type
_entity_poly.pdbx_seq_one_letter_code
_entity_poly.pdbx_strand_id
1 'polypeptide(L)'
;MRFKSLLATLILGTCVGAWAQSPTYGVGKTPTPEEIQAEDITISPDGKNLPPGKGSVKEGTAIFAQKCAACHGENGSGGRAPMLIKPATPVKSEFPCLEPCIGPGSVMALHAPYATVIWDYIHRGMPFLLEGSLKPDEVYSLTAFLLYKNGVIPEDAVLDQTTLPQVKMPNRDGFAIPNWKPGTPRPFPNGQ
;
A
#
# COMPACT_ATOMS: atom_id res chain seq x y z
N MET A 1 50.47 8.26 -48.82
CA MET A 1 49.15 8.69 -48.30
C MET A 1 48.17 7.54 -47.90
N ARG A 2 48.61 6.28 -47.84
CA ARG A 2 47.70 5.11 -47.51
C ARG A 2 47.76 4.64 -46.07
N PHE A 3 48.73 5.07 -45.27
CA PHE A 3 48.93 4.61 -43.88
C PHE A 3 48.05 5.38 -42.86
N LYS A 4 47.65 6.62 -43.15
CA LYS A 4 46.79 7.41 -42.23
C LYS A 4 45.32 6.98 -42.20
N SER A 5 44.85 6.38 -43.30
CA SER A 5 43.46 5.89 -43.39
C SER A 5 43.24 4.59 -42.64
N LEU A 6 44.24 3.73 -42.52
CA LEU A 6 44.16 2.47 -41.79
C LEU A 6 44.11 2.64 -40.26
N LEU A 7 44.77 3.67 -39.75
CA LEU A 7 44.79 3.97 -38.32
C LEU A 7 43.44 4.55 -37.86
N ALA A 8 42.79 5.36 -38.69
CA ALA A 8 41.46 5.92 -38.38
C ALA A 8 40.36 4.86 -38.33
N THR A 9 40.43 3.83 -39.19
CA THR A 9 39.45 2.73 -39.21
C THR A 9 39.61 1.79 -38.02
N LEU A 10 40.82 1.61 -37.49
CA LEU A 10 41.07 0.75 -36.31
C LEU A 10 40.57 1.41 -35.01
N ILE A 11 40.59 2.75 -34.92
CA ILE A 11 40.11 3.48 -33.73
C ILE A 11 38.57 3.51 -33.68
N LEU A 12 37.86 3.54 -34.80
CA LEU A 12 36.41 3.50 -34.85
C LEU A 12 35.82 2.12 -34.52
N GLY A 13 36.59 1.05 -34.69
CA GLY A 13 36.12 -0.33 -34.43
C GLY A 13 36.11 -0.76 -32.96
N THR A 14 36.78 -0.03 -32.05
CA THR A 14 36.91 -0.41 -30.64
C THR A 14 35.89 0.23 -29.70
N CYS A 15 35.04 1.13 -30.20
CA CYS A 15 34.04 1.83 -29.37
C CYS A 15 32.66 1.12 -29.25
N VAL A 16 32.47 -0.09 -29.82
CA VAL A 16 31.15 -0.74 -29.89
C VAL A 16 30.95 -1.82 -28.81
N GLY A 17 31.69 -1.78 -27.72
CA GLY A 17 31.62 -2.85 -26.73
C GLY A 17 31.52 -2.48 -25.26
N ALA A 18 31.40 -1.19 -24.93
CA ALA A 18 31.14 -0.78 -23.53
C ALA A 18 29.66 -0.87 -23.20
N TRP A 19 29.12 -2.08 -23.13
CA TRP A 19 27.87 -2.33 -22.42
C TRP A 19 28.15 -2.01 -20.97
N ALA A 20 27.56 -0.95 -20.45
CA ALA A 20 27.61 -0.63 -19.03
C ALA A 20 26.94 -1.74 -18.26
N GLN A 21 27.70 -2.75 -17.89
CA GLN A 21 27.24 -3.78 -16.95
C GLN A 21 27.11 -3.11 -15.59
N SER A 22 25.95 -3.21 -14.99
CA SER A 22 25.78 -2.81 -13.60
C SER A 22 26.82 -3.53 -12.74
N PRO A 23 27.55 -2.83 -11.86
CA PRO A 23 28.60 -3.45 -11.08
C PRO A 23 28.01 -4.56 -10.22
N THR A 24 28.55 -5.79 -10.34
CA THR A 24 28.20 -6.90 -9.49
C THR A 24 29.16 -6.91 -8.31
N TYR A 25 28.65 -6.62 -7.12
CA TYR A 25 29.49 -6.49 -5.93
C TYR A 25 29.86 -7.82 -5.29
N GLY A 26 29.27 -8.95 -5.72
CA GLY A 26 29.54 -10.28 -5.18
C GLY A 26 29.12 -10.46 -3.72
N VAL A 27 28.22 -9.63 -3.22
CA VAL A 27 27.68 -9.71 -1.86
C VAL A 27 26.28 -10.32 -1.85
N GLY A 28 25.97 -11.06 -0.79
CA GLY A 28 24.71 -11.77 -0.65
C GLY A 28 24.65 -13.07 -1.45
N LYS A 29 23.55 -13.77 -1.26
CA LYS A 29 23.19 -14.98 -2.00
C LYS A 29 21.76 -14.84 -2.53
N THR A 30 21.45 -15.53 -3.60
CA THR A 30 20.07 -15.67 -4.07
C THR A 30 19.30 -16.48 -3.03
N PRO A 31 18.17 -15.96 -2.48
CA PRO A 31 17.39 -16.71 -1.51
C PRO A 31 16.70 -17.91 -2.16
N THR A 32 16.47 -18.96 -1.37
CA THR A 32 15.67 -20.11 -1.82
C THR A 32 14.18 -19.77 -1.85
N PRO A 33 13.34 -20.52 -2.60
CA PRO A 33 11.89 -20.32 -2.57
C PRO A 33 11.30 -20.42 -1.16
N GLU A 34 11.85 -21.28 -0.30
CA GLU A 34 11.42 -21.47 1.09
C GLU A 34 11.77 -20.25 1.95
N GLU A 35 12.98 -19.70 1.77
CA GLU A 35 13.40 -18.45 2.44
C GLU A 35 12.50 -17.28 2.01
N ILE A 36 12.16 -17.17 0.71
CA ILE A 36 11.23 -16.14 0.21
C ILE A 36 9.86 -16.32 0.85
N GLN A 37 9.33 -17.56 0.87
CA GLN A 37 8.00 -17.85 1.42
C GLN A 37 7.91 -17.55 2.91
N ALA A 38 8.98 -17.81 3.68
CA ALA A 38 9.01 -17.55 5.11
C ALA A 38 8.95 -16.06 5.45
N GLU A 39 9.49 -15.21 4.58
CA GLU A 39 9.51 -13.74 4.75
C GLU A 39 8.37 -13.02 4.00
N ASP A 40 7.63 -13.73 3.14
CA ASP A 40 6.56 -13.12 2.34
C ASP A 40 5.30 -12.91 3.17
N ILE A 41 5.16 -11.70 3.68
CA ILE A 41 3.95 -11.21 4.37
C ILE A 41 3.00 -10.44 3.45
N THR A 42 3.19 -10.51 2.14
CA THR A 42 2.40 -9.77 1.15
C THR A 42 0.97 -10.31 1.08
N ILE A 43 -0.01 -9.46 1.33
CA ILE A 43 -1.42 -9.79 1.17
C ILE A 43 -1.88 -9.36 -0.22
N SER A 44 -2.34 -10.31 -1.02
CA SER A 44 -2.88 -10.03 -2.36
C SER A 44 -4.32 -9.52 -2.32
N PRO A 45 -4.77 -8.82 -3.37
CA PRO A 45 -6.17 -8.36 -3.47
C PRO A 45 -7.21 -9.46 -3.38
N ASP A 46 -6.89 -10.68 -3.83
CA ASP A 46 -7.73 -11.88 -3.77
C ASP A 46 -7.71 -12.57 -2.40
N GLY A 47 -6.93 -12.05 -1.45
CA GLY A 47 -6.80 -12.60 -0.11
C GLY A 47 -5.72 -13.66 0.04
N LYS A 48 -4.90 -13.92 -0.99
CA LYS A 48 -3.76 -14.82 -0.84
C LYS A 48 -2.85 -14.32 0.30
N ASN A 49 -2.37 -15.24 1.12
CA ASN A 49 -1.56 -15.04 2.32
C ASN A 49 -2.28 -14.36 3.51
N LEU A 50 -3.58 -14.11 3.43
CA LEU A 50 -4.33 -13.72 4.63
C LEU A 50 -4.23 -14.83 5.69
N PRO A 51 -3.79 -14.52 6.91
CA PRO A 51 -3.72 -15.54 7.97
C PRO A 51 -5.11 -15.94 8.41
N PRO A 52 -5.28 -17.17 8.92
CA PRO A 52 -6.54 -17.60 9.55
C PRO A 52 -6.93 -16.67 10.69
N GLY A 53 -8.21 -16.31 10.75
CA GLY A 53 -8.77 -15.45 11.79
C GLY A 53 -10.10 -14.87 11.35
N LYS A 54 -10.78 -14.19 12.28
CA LYS A 54 -12.04 -13.51 12.03
C LYS A 54 -12.23 -12.35 12.99
N GLY A 55 -13.02 -11.35 12.58
CA GLY A 55 -13.33 -10.22 13.44
C GLY A 55 -14.65 -9.57 13.12
N SER A 56 -15.33 -9.08 14.14
CA SER A 56 -16.59 -8.37 14.07
C SER A 56 -16.40 -6.86 14.27
N VAL A 57 -17.39 -6.08 13.81
CA VAL A 57 -17.46 -4.62 14.07
C VAL A 57 -17.44 -4.32 15.57
N LYS A 58 -18.19 -5.10 16.37
CA LYS A 58 -18.28 -4.91 17.81
C LYS A 58 -16.92 -5.06 18.51
N GLU A 59 -16.19 -6.12 18.19
CA GLU A 59 -14.84 -6.34 18.72
C GLU A 59 -13.88 -5.23 18.25
N GLY A 60 -13.95 -4.85 16.97
CA GLY A 60 -13.15 -3.77 16.40
C GLY A 60 -13.39 -2.43 17.08
N THR A 61 -14.64 -2.14 17.49
CA THR A 61 -14.96 -0.94 18.27
C THR A 61 -14.21 -0.91 19.59
N ALA A 62 -14.20 -2.02 20.32
CA ALA A 62 -13.50 -2.10 21.61
C ALA A 62 -11.97 -1.99 21.45
N ILE A 63 -11.41 -2.68 20.44
CA ILE A 63 -9.97 -2.64 20.16
C ILE A 63 -9.55 -1.25 19.70
N PHE A 64 -10.34 -0.59 18.85
CA PHE A 64 -10.07 0.76 18.38
C PHE A 64 -9.98 1.75 19.54
N ALA A 65 -10.95 1.72 20.46
CA ALA A 65 -10.95 2.58 21.65
C ALA A 65 -9.69 2.40 22.51
N GLN A 66 -9.19 1.15 22.63
CA GLN A 66 -8.03 0.84 23.47
C GLN A 66 -6.69 1.14 22.80
N LYS A 67 -6.55 0.87 21.49
CA LYS A 67 -5.25 0.83 20.81
C LYS A 67 -5.06 1.92 19.75
N CYS A 68 -6.12 2.57 19.28
CA CYS A 68 -6.07 3.47 18.14
C CYS A 68 -6.54 4.89 18.45
N ALA A 69 -7.55 5.05 19.32
CA ALA A 69 -8.22 6.31 19.59
C ALA A 69 -7.30 7.40 20.14
N ALA A 70 -6.31 7.03 20.95
CA ALA A 70 -5.34 7.98 21.51
C ALA A 70 -4.58 8.80 20.45
N CYS A 71 -4.39 8.21 19.25
CA CYS A 71 -3.71 8.88 18.14
C CYS A 71 -4.69 9.37 17.08
N HIS A 72 -5.72 8.57 16.73
CA HIS A 72 -6.64 8.86 15.63
C HIS A 72 -7.90 9.63 16.07
N GLY A 73 -8.07 9.87 17.38
CA GLY A 73 -9.27 10.48 17.97
C GLY A 73 -10.35 9.42 18.29
N GLU A 74 -11.17 9.69 19.29
CA GLU A 74 -12.21 8.75 19.77
C GLU A 74 -13.19 8.33 18.68
N ASN A 75 -13.49 9.25 17.76
CA ASN A 75 -14.36 9.00 16.61
C ASN A 75 -13.58 8.70 15.31
N GLY A 76 -12.30 8.34 15.40
CA GLY A 76 -11.45 8.07 14.23
C GLY A 76 -11.07 9.32 13.44
N SER A 77 -11.24 10.50 14.04
CA SER A 77 -10.88 11.79 13.45
C SER A 77 -10.56 12.81 14.58
N GLY A 78 -9.83 13.89 14.24
CA GLY A 78 -9.51 14.95 15.20
C GLY A 78 -8.38 14.64 16.17
N GLY A 79 -7.70 13.50 16.02
CA GLY A 79 -6.49 13.17 16.75
C GLY A 79 -5.23 13.73 16.06
N ARG A 80 -4.06 13.42 16.61
CA ARG A 80 -2.75 13.81 16.03
C ARG A 80 -2.34 12.99 14.80
N ALA A 81 -2.98 11.85 14.58
CA ALA A 81 -2.76 10.98 13.42
C ALA A 81 -3.83 11.23 12.34
N PRO A 82 -3.59 10.79 11.09
CA PRO A 82 -4.55 10.95 10.01
C PRO A 82 -5.93 10.38 10.36
N MET A 83 -6.99 11.00 9.83
CA MET A 83 -8.35 10.51 10.03
C MET A 83 -8.55 9.14 9.37
N LEU A 84 -9.30 8.27 10.05
CA LEU A 84 -9.66 6.93 9.59
C LEU A 84 -11.16 6.79 9.30
N ILE A 85 -11.96 7.68 9.87
CA ILE A 85 -13.42 7.72 9.69
C ILE A 85 -13.78 9.08 9.14
N LYS A 86 -14.52 9.09 8.02
CA LYS A 86 -14.96 10.32 7.36
C LYS A 86 -15.93 11.05 8.30
N PRO A 87 -15.61 12.29 8.70
CA PRO A 87 -16.51 13.08 9.54
C PRO A 87 -17.76 13.47 8.75
N ALA A 88 -18.90 13.59 9.44
CA ALA A 88 -20.17 14.03 8.85
C ALA A 88 -20.06 15.45 8.29
N THR A 89 -19.26 16.32 8.91
CA THR A 89 -18.98 17.67 8.43
C THR A 89 -17.65 17.70 7.70
N PRO A 90 -17.55 18.25 6.47
CA PRO A 90 -16.30 18.36 5.75
C PRO A 90 -15.24 19.13 6.57
N VAL A 91 -14.07 18.56 6.71
CA VAL A 91 -12.90 19.23 7.32
C VAL A 91 -12.13 19.91 6.20
N LYS A 92 -11.82 21.21 6.37
CA LYS A 92 -10.88 21.89 5.47
C LYS A 92 -9.49 21.31 5.68
N SER A 93 -8.87 20.86 4.60
CA SER A 93 -7.48 20.44 4.64
C SER A 93 -6.56 21.65 4.82
N GLU A 94 -5.66 21.59 5.79
CA GLU A 94 -4.59 22.60 5.94
C GLU A 94 -3.42 22.35 4.97
N PHE A 95 -3.46 21.23 4.23
CA PHE A 95 -2.43 20.84 3.27
C PHE A 95 -2.98 20.87 1.84
N PRO A 96 -2.80 21.97 1.09
CA PRO A 96 -3.33 22.13 -0.25
C PRO A 96 -2.88 21.05 -1.25
N CYS A 97 -1.72 20.45 -1.03
CA CYS A 97 -1.18 19.40 -1.90
C CYS A 97 -1.88 18.03 -1.76
N LEU A 98 -2.71 17.85 -0.73
CA LEU A 98 -3.50 16.62 -0.58
C LEU A 98 -4.83 16.67 -1.36
N GLU A 99 -5.28 17.84 -1.74
CA GLU A 99 -6.58 18.06 -2.40
C GLU A 99 -6.70 17.46 -3.82
N PRO A 100 -5.66 17.49 -4.68
CA PRO A 100 -5.79 16.89 -6.02
C PRO A 100 -5.66 15.36 -6.03
N CYS A 101 -5.00 14.79 -5.00
CA CYS A 101 -4.65 13.36 -4.97
C CYS A 101 -5.52 12.57 -4.00
N ILE A 102 -5.85 13.19 -2.87
CA ILE A 102 -6.67 12.59 -1.82
C ILE A 102 -7.53 13.74 -1.29
N GLY A 103 -8.72 13.93 -1.81
CA GLY A 103 -9.59 15.04 -1.43
C GLY A 103 -9.75 15.19 0.09
N PRO A 104 -10.10 16.40 0.58
CA PRO A 104 -10.27 16.65 2.00
C PRO A 104 -11.25 15.66 2.61
N GLY A 105 -10.80 14.94 3.64
CA GLY A 105 -11.61 13.91 4.27
C GLY A 105 -11.59 12.56 3.56
N SER A 106 -10.66 12.33 2.62
CA SER A 106 -10.45 10.98 2.09
C SER A 106 -9.83 10.10 3.16
N VAL A 107 -10.47 8.98 3.42
CA VAL A 107 -9.98 7.95 4.35
C VAL A 107 -9.73 6.66 3.58
N MET A 108 -8.78 5.85 4.07
CA MET A 108 -8.39 4.62 3.37
C MET A 108 -9.57 3.68 3.10
N ALA A 109 -10.53 3.58 4.02
CA ALA A 109 -11.74 2.76 3.87
C ALA A 109 -12.63 3.18 2.67
N LEU A 110 -12.50 4.40 2.16
CA LEU A 110 -13.23 4.88 0.98
C LEU A 110 -12.35 4.98 -0.26
N HIS A 111 -11.03 5.11 -0.09
CA HIS A 111 -10.07 5.33 -1.16
C HIS A 111 -9.43 4.05 -1.67
N ALA A 112 -9.13 3.09 -0.79
CA ALA A 112 -8.48 1.84 -1.18
C ALA A 112 -9.35 1.04 -2.16
N PRO A 113 -8.75 0.44 -3.21
CA PRO A 113 -9.50 -0.36 -4.18
C PRO A 113 -9.90 -1.74 -3.64
N TYR A 114 -9.25 -2.20 -2.57
CA TYR A 114 -9.48 -3.51 -1.94
C TYR A 114 -9.49 -3.40 -0.43
N ALA A 115 -10.37 -4.13 0.23
CA ALA A 115 -10.42 -4.18 1.70
C ALA A 115 -9.16 -4.83 2.30
N THR A 116 -8.54 -5.75 1.57
CA THR A 116 -7.27 -6.38 1.96
C THR A 116 -6.13 -5.39 2.14
N VAL A 117 -6.15 -4.25 1.44
CA VAL A 117 -5.16 -3.17 1.62
C VAL A 117 -5.25 -2.55 3.01
N ILE A 118 -6.46 -2.40 3.55
CA ILE A 118 -6.68 -1.84 4.89
C ILE A 118 -6.16 -2.83 5.93
N TRP A 119 -6.51 -4.10 5.78
CA TRP A 119 -6.05 -5.17 6.65
C TRP A 119 -4.52 -5.23 6.70
N ASP A 120 -3.89 -5.27 5.52
CA ASP A 120 -2.44 -5.35 5.36
C ASP A 120 -1.71 -4.14 5.97
N TYR A 121 -2.24 -2.94 5.76
CA TYR A 121 -1.68 -1.73 6.33
C TYR A 121 -1.74 -1.72 7.88
N ILE A 122 -2.86 -2.14 8.45
CA ILE A 122 -3.01 -2.25 9.91
C ILE A 122 -2.02 -3.29 10.44
N HIS A 123 -1.97 -4.46 9.80
CA HIS A 123 -1.10 -5.57 10.23
C HIS A 123 0.38 -5.18 10.25
N ARG A 124 0.85 -4.53 9.19
CA ARG A 124 2.27 -4.19 9.03
C ARG A 124 2.68 -2.85 9.62
N GLY A 125 1.77 -1.90 9.75
CA GLY A 125 2.13 -0.53 10.10
C GLY A 125 1.50 0.01 11.38
N MET A 126 0.59 -0.75 12.03
CA MET A 126 -0.13 -0.27 13.21
C MET A 126 -0.12 -1.28 14.37
N PRO A 127 -0.15 -0.81 15.63
CA PRO A 127 0.00 0.57 16.11
C PRO A 127 1.41 1.11 15.84
N PHE A 128 1.53 2.40 15.56
CA PHE A 128 2.83 3.04 15.32
C PHE A 128 3.80 2.80 16.49
N LEU A 129 5.03 2.36 16.18
CA LEU A 129 6.09 1.89 17.10
C LEU A 129 5.79 0.54 17.79
N LEU A 130 4.72 -0.15 17.41
CA LEU A 130 4.35 -1.48 17.87
C LEU A 130 3.82 -2.33 16.69
N GLU A 131 4.41 -2.13 15.52
CA GLU A 131 4.05 -2.82 14.27
C GLU A 131 4.11 -4.35 14.46
N GLY A 132 3.14 -5.07 13.89
CA GLY A 132 3.07 -6.53 14.00
C GLY A 132 2.62 -7.07 15.37
N SER A 133 2.28 -6.22 16.34
CA SER A 133 1.83 -6.66 17.68
C SER A 133 0.35 -7.08 17.72
N LEU A 134 -0.43 -6.77 16.70
CA LEU A 134 -1.83 -7.14 16.61
C LEU A 134 -1.98 -8.59 16.12
N LYS A 135 -2.86 -9.35 16.78
CA LYS A 135 -3.25 -10.69 16.32
C LYS A 135 -4.13 -10.59 15.09
N PRO A 136 -4.17 -11.62 14.21
CA PRO A 136 -5.03 -11.61 13.02
C PRO A 136 -6.49 -11.25 13.31
N ASP A 137 -7.11 -11.81 14.35
CA ASP A 137 -8.49 -11.50 14.74
C ASP A 137 -8.69 -10.01 15.09
N GLU A 138 -7.70 -9.40 15.73
CA GLU A 138 -7.75 -7.97 16.05
C GLU A 138 -7.69 -7.12 14.78
N VAL A 139 -6.87 -7.53 13.79
CA VAL A 139 -6.75 -6.82 12.52
C VAL A 139 -8.04 -6.97 11.69
N TYR A 140 -8.64 -8.17 11.64
CA TYR A 140 -9.96 -8.36 11.01
C TYR A 140 -11.03 -7.51 11.68
N SER A 141 -11.06 -7.48 13.02
CA SER A 141 -12.03 -6.69 13.78
C SER A 141 -11.87 -5.19 13.53
N LEU A 142 -10.64 -4.67 13.56
CA LEU A 142 -10.35 -3.27 13.26
C LEU A 142 -10.72 -2.92 11.82
N THR A 143 -10.44 -3.80 10.87
CA THR A 143 -10.81 -3.62 9.47
C THR A 143 -12.34 -3.56 9.32
N ALA A 144 -13.08 -4.49 9.97
CA ALA A 144 -14.53 -4.48 9.98
C ALA A 144 -15.09 -3.18 10.57
N PHE A 145 -14.56 -2.74 11.71
CA PHE A 145 -14.95 -1.49 12.35
C PHE A 145 -14.77 -0.28 11.42
N LEU A 146 -13.60 -0.14 10.78
CA LEU A 146 -13.31 0.99 9.89
C LEU A 146 -14.20 0.98 8.64
N LEU A 147 -14.45 -0.19 8.07
CA LEU A 147 -15.34 -0.33 6.91
C LEU A 147 -16.80 0.00 7.28
N TYR A 148 -17.30 -0.49 8.41
CA TYR A 148 -18.63 -0.16 8.91
C TYR A 148 -18.78 1.34 9.18
N LYS A 149 -17.87 1.94 9.93
CA LYS A 149 -17.92 3.37 10.28
C LYS A 149 -17.88 4.30 9.07
N ASN A 150 -17.37 3.82 7.95
CA ASN A 150 -17.37 4.55 6.68
C ASN A 150 -18.51 4.11 5.73
N GLY A 151 -19.45 3.28 6.19
CA GLY A 151 -20.65 2.89 5.44
C GLY A 151 -20.40 1.88 4.32
N VAL A 152 -19.29 1.12 4.37
CA VAL A 152 -18.93 0.13 3.33
C VAL A 152 -19.57 -1.23 3.59
N ILE A 153 -19.66 -1.64 4.85
CA ILE A 153 -20.29 -2.91 5.26
C ILE A 153 -21.33 -2.67 6.37
N PRO A 154 -22.30 -3.58 6.58
CA PRO A 154 -23.26 -3.50 7.68
C PRO A 154 -22.62 -3.79 9.05
N GLU A 155 -23.33 -3.43 10.13
CA GLU A 155 -22.84 -3.53 11.51
C GLU A 155 -22.64 -4.98 11.99
N ASP A 156 -23.44 -5.88 11.50
CA ASP A 156 -23.42 -7.30 11.84
C ASP A 156 -22.41 -8.11 11.03
N ALA A 157 -21.66 -7.46 10.15
CA ALA A 157 -20.66 -8.13 9.33
C ALA A 157 -19.52 -8.71 10.18
N VAL A 158 -19.09 -9.91 9.79
CA VAL A 158 -17.90 -10.59 10.29
C VAL A 158 -16.95 -10.80 9.12
N LEU A 159 -15.71 -10.33 9.28
CA LEU A 159 -14.67 -10.49 8.27
C LEU A 159 -13.71 -11.61 8.67
N ASP A 160 -13.29 -12.37 7.66
CA ASP A 160 -12.29 -13.43 7.75
C ASP A 160 -11.49 -13.49 6.43
N GLN A 161 -10.59 -14.46 6.29
CA GLN A 161 -9.78 -14.62 5.08
C GLN A 161 -10.60 -14.89 3.81
N THR A 162 -11.86 -15.30 3.93
CA THR A 162 -12.76 -15.61 2.81
C THR A 162 -13.65 -14.42 2.46
N THR A 163 -14.20 -13.76 3.47
CA THR A 163 -15.19 -12.68 3.31
C THR A 163 -14.53 -11.32 3.05
N LEU A 164 -13.35 -11.06 3.62
CA LEU A 164 -12.64 -9.79 3.43
C LEU A 164 -12.35 -9.48 1.95
N PRO A 165 -11.84 -10.40 1.11
CA PRO A 165 -11.60 -10.11 -0.31
C PRO A 165 -12.87 -9.86 -1.12
N GLN A 166 -14.03 -10.29 -0.62
CA GLN A 166 -15.34 -10.12 -1.27
C GLN A 166 -15.97 -8.75 -1.06
N VAL A 167 -15.43 -7.95 -0.15
CA VAL A 167 -15.95 -6.60 0.13
C VAL A 167 -15.84 -5.72 -1.11
N LYS A 168 -16.97 -5.17 -1.53
CA LYS A 168 -17.05 -4.23 -2.65
C LYS A 168 -16.66 -2.83 -2.18
N MET A 169 -15.40 -2.46 -2.42
CA MET A 169 -14.91 -1.15 -2.05
C MET A 169 -15.48 -0.04 -2.95
N PRO A 170 -15.82 1.14 -2.39
CA PRO A 170 -16.38 2.25 -3.17
C PRO A 170 -15.50 2.73 -4.32
N ASN A 171 -14.18 2.67 -4.15
CA ASN A 171 -13.20 3.12 -5.14
C ASN A 171 -12.54 1.96 -5.92
N ARG A 172 -13.26 0.83 -6.04
CA ARG A 172 -12.75 -0.38 -6.72
C ARG A 172 -12.21 -0.10 -8.12
N ASP A 173 -12.92 0.70 -8.88
CA ASP A 173 -12.65 1.00 -10.28
C ASP A 173 -12.12 2.43 -10.50
N GLY A 174 -11.78 3.13 -9.42
CA GLY A 174 -11.32 4.53 -9.47
C GLY A 174 -9.85 4.72 -9.83
N PHE A 175 -9.10 3.65 -10.06
CA PHE A 175 -7.68 3.70 -10.42
C PHE A 175 -7.51 3.47 -11.92
N ALA A 176 -6.88 4.44 -12.60
CA ALA A 176 -6.52 4.28 -13.99
C ALA A 176 -5.36 3.29 -14.15
N ILE A 177 -5.42 2.46 -15.21
CA ILE A 177 -4.30 1.60 -15.58
C ILE A 177 -3.18 2.50 -16.11
N PRO A 178 -1.95 2.41 -15.55
CA PRO A 178 -0.82 3.20 -16.04
C PRO A 178 -0.55 2.89 -17.52
N ASN A 179 -0.42 3.92 -18.34
CA ASN A 179 0.00 3.79 -19.74
C ASN A 179 1.53 3.71 -19.90
N TRP A 180 2.26 3.74 -18.81
CA TRP A 180 3.71 3.63 -18.81
C TRP A 180 4.16 2.22 -19.22
N LYS A 181 5.19 2.15 -20.09
CA LYS A 181 5.83 0.90 -20.49
C LYS A 181 7.23 0.82 -19.89
N PRO A 182 7.69 -0.36 -19.43
CA PRO A 182 9.06 -0.55 -18.98
C PRO A 182 10.06 -0.08 -20.06
N GLY A 183 11.13 0.61 -19.63
CA GLY A 183 12.15 1.16 -20.54
C GLY A 183 11.81 2.52 -21.16
N THR A 184 10.62 3.07 -20.94
CA THR A 184 10.31 4.46 -21.33
C THR A 184 10.54 5.42 -20.15
N PRO A 185 11.02 6.65 -20.39
CA PRO A 185 11.06 7.67 -19.34
C PRO A 185 9.68 7.86 -18.74
N ARG A 186 9.59 7.96 -17.41
CA ARG A 186 8.32 8.30 -16.75
C ARG A 186 7.94 9.73 -17.15
N PRO A 187 6.72 9.94 -17.65
CA PRO A 187 6.22 11.30 -17.81
C PRO A 187 5.98 11.88 -16.42
N PHE A 188 6.95 12.62 -15.90
CA PHE A 188 6.69 13.44 -14.72
C PHE A 188 5.81 14.61 -15.19
N PRO A 189 4.64 14.81 -14.59
CA PRO A 189 3.91 16.04 -14.83
C PRO A 189 4.82 17.18 -14.39
N ASN A 190 5.19 18.05 -15.34
CA ASN A 190 5.92 19.30 -15.15
C ASN A 190 7.42 19.32 -15.46
N GLY A 191 8.01 18.31 -16.11
CA GLY A 191 9.34 18.48 -16.75
C GLY A 191 10.45 19.11 -15.88
N GLN A 192 10.42 18.89 -14.56
CA GLN A 192 11.43 19.35 -13.62
C GLN A 192 12.11 18.18 -12.95
#